data_839520b715fc3ae95a3ce0eb857ac3e8
#
_entry.id   839520b715fc3ae95a3ce0eb857ac3e8
#
_cell.length_a   1.000
_cell.length_b   1.000
_cell.length_c   1.000
_cell.angle_alpha   90.00
_cell.angle_beta   90.00
_cell.angle_gamma   90.00
#
_symmetry.space_group_name_H-M   'P 1'
#
loop_
_entity.id
_entity.type
_entity.pdbx_description
1 polymer ?
#
loop_
_entity_poly.entity_id
_entity_poly.type
_entity_poly.pdbx_seq_one_letter_code
_entity_poly.pdbx_strand_id
1 'polypeptide(L)'
;MPLPLSPPVKPQLALTRKSLPEGDEWAYEPKWDGFRGLAFVDGEDVYLQSRNGRPLLRYFPELRFPPGEYVLDGELVVVGGDGREQFGDLQQRIHPAESRINMLAEQIPVTFRAFDVLVVDGQDITERTLAERREALEALVAGFGDPGSIEVTPLVDSAAGAQGWLQGGEGVIAKQLDAPYRPGERKGMVKVKRVRTADCVVVGWRPGKEAGTVGSLILGLYDEAGKLRVVGHTSGFKAKEKRELVGKLAPYETGDRGSGDPSRWTAGRELEWVTLRPELVVEVTFDHVSDGRIRHGTKVQRWRTDKDPADCLYEQLDA
;
A
#
# COMPACT_ATOMS: atom_id res chain seq x y z
N MET A 1 15.76 -32.94 5.67
CA MET A 1 15.20 -32.71 7.04
C MET A 1 14.18 -31.61 6.91
N PRO A 2 13.14 -31.54 7.73
CA PRO A 2 12.21 -30.43 7.63
C PRO A 2 12.95 -29.11 7.89
N LEU A 3 12.50 -28.03 7.21
CA LEU A 3 13.06 -26.69 7.41
C LEU A 3 13.06 -26.30 8.89
N PRO A 4 14.08 -25.56 9.38
CA PRO A 4 14.16 -25.12 10.78
C PRO A 4 13.06 -24.10 11.14
N LEU A 5 12.48 -23.43 10.14
CA LEU A 5 11.33 -22.56 10.28
C LEU A 5 10.10 -23.19 9.63
N SER A 6 8.99 -23.26 10.35
CA SER A 6 7.71 -23.81 9.86
C SER A 6 6.62 -22.74 9.85
N PRO A 7 5.77 -22.70 8.81
CA PRO A 7 4.63 -21.79 8.79
C PRO A 7 3.62 -22.11 9.92
N PRO A 8 2.95 -21.11 10.53
CA PRO A 8 3.02 -19.71 10.16
C PRO A 8 4.14 -18.93 10.90
N VAL A 9 4.96 -18.21 10.17
CA VAL A 9 5.94 -17.26 10.72
C VAL A 9 5.38 -15.83 10.60
N LYS A 10 5.45 -15.05 11.68
CA LYS A 10 5.08 -13.62 11.62
C LYS A 10 6.21 -12.85 10.96
N PRO A 11 5.97 -12.15 9.83
CA PRO A 11 7.03 -11.38 9.20
C PRO A 11 7.47 -10.21 10.09
N GLN A 12 8.75 -9.81 9.99
CA GLN A 12 9.26 -8.59 10.61
C GLN A 12 8.52 -7.37 10.04
N LEU A 13 8.26 -6.38 10.87
CA LEU A 13 7.46 -5.20 10.53
C LEU A 13 8.32 -3.92 10.61
N ALA A 14 7.97 -2.92 9.77
CA ALA A 14 8.60 -1.61 9.80
C ALA A 14 7.85 -0.62 10.71
N LEU A 15 8.60 0.19 11.47
CA LEU A 15 8.08 1.34 12.18
C LEU A 15 7.84 2.50 11.19
N THR A 16 6.71 3.19 11.28
CA THR A 16 6.45 4.36 10.43
C THR A 16 7.22 5.58 10.94
N ARG A 17 7.96 6.26 10.04
CA ARG A 17 8.62 7.54 10.29
C ARG A 17 8.22 8.57 9.23
N LYS A 18 8.46 9.86 9.52
CA LYS A 18 8.17 10.98 8.61
C LYS A 18 9.30 11.25 7.62
N SER A 19 10.52 10.90 7.99
CA SER A 19 11.74 11.09 7.18
C SER A 19 12.58 9.83 7.21
N LEU A 20 13.39 9.64 6.17
CA LEU A 20 14.40 8.57 6.14
C LEU A 20 15.44 8.82 7.23
N PRO A 21 15.89 7.77 7.93
CA PRO A 21 17.09 7.86 8.74
C PRO A 21 18.31 8.09 7.81
N GLU A 22 19.37 8.63 8.34
CA GLU A 22 20.64 8.84 7.66
C GLU A 22 21.74 8.13 8.44
N GLY A 23 22.83 7.75 7.79
CA GLY A 23 23.98 7.07 8.37
C GLY A 23 24.34 5.78 7.62
N ASP A 24 25.60 5.37 7.73
CA ASP A 24 26.18 4.22 7.04
C ASP A 24 25.62 2.86 7.57
N GLU A 25 24.93 2.91 8.70
CA GLU A 25 24.25 1.74 9.28
C GLU A 25 22.93 1.38 8.59
N TRP A 26 22.47 2.18 7.62
CA TRP A 26 21.19 1.99 6.94
C TRP A 26 21.36 1.61 5.48
N ALA A 27 20.53 0.65 5.03
CA ALA A 27 20.28 0.37 3.63
C ALA A 27 18.80 0.65 3.31
N TYR A 28 18.51 0.96 2.05
CA TYR A 28 17.21 1.42 1.62
C TYR A 28 16.70 0.62 0.44
N GLU A 29 15.43 0.28 0.48
CA GLU A 29 14.72 -0.47 -0.55
C GLU A 29 13.42 0.26 -0.93
N PRO A 30 12.89 0.09 -2.16
CA PRO A 30 11.56 0.56 -2.50
C PRO A 30 10.52 -0.12 -1.60
N LYS A 31 9.57 0.64 -1.14
CA LYS A 31 8.39 0.08 -0.48
C LYS A 31 7.41 -0.35 -1.56
N TRP A 32 7.40 -1.64 -1.86
CA TRP A 32 6.47 -2.23 -2.82
C TRP A 32 5.02 -2.13 -2.34
N ASP A 33 4.10 -1.93 -3.28
CA ASP A 33 2.65 -1.98 -3.03
C ASP A 33 2.08 -3.30 -3.55
N GLY A 34 2.05 -4.30 -2.67
CA GLY A 34 1.69 -5.65 -3.03
C GLY A 34 1.12 -6.47 -1.88
N PHE A 35 1.26 -7.79 -1.99
CA PHE A 35 0.95 -8.73 -0.91
C PHE A 35 2.24 -9.34 -0.35
N ARG A 36 2.50 -9.11 0.93
CA ARG A 36 3.61 -9.78 1.62
C ARG A 36 3.47 -11.29 1.52
N GLY A 37 4.55 -11.94 1.08
CA GLY A 37 4.66 -13.39 0.98
C GLY A 37 5.92 -13.91 1.67
N LEU A 38 5.78 -14.98 2.48
CA LEU A 38 6.89 -15.80 2.91
C LEU A 38 6.82 -17.12 2.15
N ALA A 39 7.84 -17.42 1.34
CA ALA A 39 7.95 -18.65 0.58
C ALA A 39 8.84 -19.64 1.32
N PHE A 40 8.26 -20.76 1.74
CA PHE A 40 8.96 -21.91 2.34
C PHE A 40 9.13 -22.96 1.26
N VAL A 41 10.37 -23.32 0.95
CA VAL A 41 10.72 -24.32 -0.05
C VAL A 41 11.53 -25.43 0.62
N ASP A 42 11.00 -26.66 0.59
CA ASP A 42 11.61 -27.87 1.14
C ASP A 42 11.66 -28.95 0.04
N GLY A 43 12.77 -29.08 -0.64
CA GLY A 43 12.88 -29.82 -1.86
C GLY A 43 12.03 -29.24 -2.99
N GLU A 44 11.05 -30.01 -3.47
CA GLU A 44 10.07 -29.55 -4.48
C GLU A 44 8.80 -28.96 -3.85
N ASP A 45 8.60 -29.14 -2.54
CA ASP A 45 7.42 -28.67 -1.83
C ASP A 45 7.52 -27.17 -1.55
N VAL A 46 6.48 -26.44 -1.94
CA VAL A 46 6.41 -24.98 -1.77
C VAL A 46 5.17 -24.60 -0.98
N TYR A 47 5.37 -23.82 0.07
CA TYR A 47 4.29 -23.18 0.79
C TYR A 47 4.50 -21.65 0.81
N LEU A 48 3.60 -20.90 0.16
CA LEU A 48 3.61 -19.44 0.17
C LEU A 48 2.58 -18.93 1.16
N GLN A 49 3.06 -18.23 2.18
CA GLN A 49 2.26 -17.69 3.28
C GLN A 49 2.05 -16.17 3.12
N SER A 50 0.83 -15.70 3.35
CA SER A 50 0.55 -14.27 3.47
C SER A 50 1.05 -13.69 4.79
N ARG A 51 1.06 -12.36 4.91
CA ARG A 51 1.35 -11.63 6.16
C ARG A 51 0.59 -12.16 7.37
N ASN A 52 -0.63 -12.66 7.17
CA ASN A 52 -1.51 -13.15 8.24
C ASN A 52 -1.47 -14.69 8.38
N GLY A 53 -0.50 -15.36 7.80
CA GLY A 53 -0.32 -16.80 7.89
C GLY A 53 -1.25 -17.64 6.98
N ARG A 54 -1.98 -17.02 6.06
CA ARG A 54 -2.89 -17.74 5.15
C ARG A 54 -2.15 -18.20 3.89
N PRO A 55 -2.49 -19.37 3.33
CA PRO A 55 -1.85 -19.86 2.09
C PRO A 55 -2.22 -18.96 0.90
N LEU A 56 -1.22 -18.63 0.07
CA LEU A 56 -1.36 -17.78 -1.11
C LEU A 56 -1.06 -18.49 -2.42
N LEU A 57 -0.25 -19.55 -2.44
CA LEU A 57 0.32 -20.13 -3.66
C LEU A 57 -0.74 -20.50 -4.70
N ARG A 58 -1.90 -21.01 -4.26
CA ARG A 58 -3.00 -21.37 -5.17
C ARG A 58 -3.48 -20.23 -6.09
N TYR A 59 -3.31 -18.97 -5.66
CA TYR A 59 -3.75 -17.81 -6.43
C TYR A 59 -2.74 -17.33 -7.46
N PHE A 60 -1.51 -17.89 -7.39
CA PHE A 60 -0.37 -17.50 -8.21
C PHE A 60 0.31 -18.73 -8.83
N PRO A 61 -0.41 -19.52 -9.68
CA PRO A 61 0.12 -20.77 -10.25
C PRO A 61 1.30 -20.56 -11.19
N GLU A 62 1.52 -19.33 -11.66
CA GLU A 62 2.68 -18.94 -12.49
C GLU A 62 3.98 -18.84 -11.70
N LEU A 63 3.92 -18.63 -10.37
CA LEU A 63 5.12 -18.57 -9.55
C LEU A 63 5.80 -19.96 -9.47
N ARG A 64 7.07 -19.99 -9.82
CA ARG A 64 7.92 -21.15 -9.74
C ARG A 64 9.10 -20.84 -8.83
N PHE A 65 9.14 -21.50 -7.68
CA PHE A 65 10.27 -21.44 -6.78
C PHE A 65 11.18 -22.66 -7.09
N PRO A 66 12.46 -22.45 -7.49
CA PRO A 66 13.37 -23.53 -7.73
C PRO A 66 13.51 -24.47 -6.53
N PRO A 67 13.64 -25.79 -6.74
CA PRO A 67 13.82 -26.73 -5.64
C PRO A 67 15.03 -26.41 -4.77
N GLY A 68 14.89 -26.56 -3.45
CA GLY A 68 15.94 -26.26 -2.48
C GLY A 68 15.44 -26.33 -1.05
N GLU A 69 16.25 -25.91 -0.11
CA GLU A 69 15.89 -25.83 1.32
C GLU A 69 16.07 -24.37 1.79
N TYR A 70 15.06 -23.51 1.53
CA TYR A 70 15.16 -22.08 1.85
C TYR A 70 13.83 -21.44 2.23
N VAL A 71 13.91 -20.28 2.91
CA VAL A 71 12.75 -19.45 3.22
C VAL A 71 13.02 -18.02 2.79
N LEU A 72 12.23 -17.51 1.85
CA LEU A 72 12.29 -16.13 1.36
C LEU A 72 11.17 -15.28 1.96
N ASP A 73 11.50 -14.02 2.25
CA ASP A 73 10.52 -12.99 2.60
C ASP A 73 10.49 -11.94 1.48
N GLY A 74 9.31 -11.67 0.94
CA GLY A 74 9.15 -10.81 -0.22
C GLY A 74 7.77 -10.20 -0.36
N GLU A 75 7.58 -9.47 -1.45
CA GLU A 75 6.31 -8.88 -1.83
C GLU A 75 5.90 -9.40 -3.21
N LEU A 76 4.64 -9.84 -3.33
CA LEU A 76 4.01 -10.15 -4.61
C LEU A 76 3.52 -8.86 -5.22
N VAL A 77 3.99 -8.53 -6.42
CA VAL A 77 3.63 -7.29 -7.12
C VAL A 77 3.19 -7.57 -8.55
N VAL A 78 2.28 -6.76 -9.05
CA VAL A 78 1.99 -6.62 -10.48
C VAL A 78 2.57 -5.31 -10.94
N VAL A 79 3.40 -5.35 -11.98
CA VAL A 79 4.00 -4.14 -12.57
C VAL A 79 3.36 -3.92 -13.94
N GLY A 80 2.78 -2.76 -14.15
CA GLY A 80 2.19 -2.37 -15.44
C GLY A 80 3.24 -2.08 -16.51
N GLY A 81 2.79 -1.93 -17.75
CA GLY A 81 3.67 -1.57 -18.87
C GLY A 81 4.36 -0.20 -18.75
N ASP A 82 3.88 0.63 -17.82
CA ASP A 82 4.46 1.92 -17.44
C ASP A 82 5.51 1.82 -16.31
N GLY A 83 5.78 0.60 -15.82
CA GLY A 83 6.72 0.32 -14.73
C GLY A 83 6.19 0.62 -13.34
N ARG A 84 4.91 0.96 -13.18
CA ARG A 84 4.26 1.23 -11.87
C ARG A 84 3.55 0.00 -11.33
N GLU A 85 3.49 -0.12 -10.00
CA GLU A 85 2.73 -1.18 -9.35
C GLU A 85 1.23 -0.99 -9.56
N GLN A 86 0.56 -2.07 -9.96
CA GLN A 86 -0.88 -2.13 -10.22
C GLN A 86 -1.59 -2.93 -9.11
N PHE A 87 -1.70 -2.34 -7.91
CA PHE A 87 -2.31 -3.03 -6.77
C PHE A 87 -3.77 -3.44 -7.01
N GLY A 88 -4.53 -2.65 -7.79
CA GLY A 88 -5.90 -2.98 -8.19
C GLY A 88 -5.97 -4.30 -8.96
N ASP A 89 -5.04 -4.52 -9.87
CA ASP A 89 -4.92 -5.75 -10.66
C ASP A 89 -4.48 -6.92 -9.79
N LEU A 90 -3.51 -6.69 -8.90
CA LEU A 90 -3.09 -7.71 -7.94
C LEU A 90 -4.27 -8.17 -7.06
N GLN A 91 -5.15 -7.27 -6.61
CA GLN A 91 -6.32 -7.64 -5.82
C GLN A 91 -7.29 -8.57 -6.56
N GLN A 92 -7.39 -8.44 -7.89
CA GLN A 92 -8.27 -9.30 -8.71
C GLN A 92 -7.78 -10.74 -8.74
N ARG A 93 -6.47 -10.99 -8.48
CA ARG A 93 -5.86 -12.33 -8.47
C ARG A 93 -6.43 -13.22 -7.36
N ILE A 94 -6.94 -12.65 -6.27
CA ILE A 94 -7.54 -13.42 -5.16
C ILE A 94 -8.98 -13.77 -5.52
N HIS A 95 -9.18 -14.92 -6.16
CA HIS A 95 -10.49 -15.36 -6.63
C HIS A 95 -10.80 -16.80 -6.19
N PRO A 96 -12.06 -17.15 -5.88
CA PRO A 96 -12.42 -18.52 -5.47
C PRO A 96 -12.38 -19.56 -6.61
N ALA A 97 -12.70 -19.15 -7.85
CA ALA A 97 -12.79 -20.05 -9.00
C ALA A 97 -11.43 -20.26 -9.67
N GLU A 98 -11.02 -21.51 -9.81
CA GLU A 98 -9.72 -21.92 -10.36
C GLU A 98 -9.56 -21.50 -11.83
N SER A 99 -10.61 -21.64 -12.66
CA SER A 99 -10.58 -21.21 -14.07
C SER A 99 -10.24 -19.73 -14.22
N ARG A 100 -10.77 -18.88 -13.30
CA ARG A 100 -10.46 -17.46 -13.31
C ARG A 100 -9.06 -17.17 -12.79
N ILE A 101 -8.56 -17.94 -11.80
CA ILE A 101 -7.18 -17.85 -11.33
C ILE A 101 -6.20 -18.11 -12.49
N ASN A 102 -6.40 -19.20 -13.23
CA ASN A 102 -5.54 -19.56 -14.36
C ASN A 102 -5.56 -18.49 -15.46
N MET A 103 -6.74 -18.02 -15.84
CA MET A 103 -6.89 -16.94 -16.82
C MET A 103 -6.15 -15.67 -16.38
N LEU A 104 -6.31 -15.27 -15.11
CA LEU A 104 -5.67 -14.06 -14.59
C LEU A 104 -4.16 -14.24 -14.41
N ALA A 105 -3.65 -15.46 -14.19
CA ALA A 105 -2.23 -15.74 -14.14
C ALA A 105 -1.52 -15.44 -15.47
N GLU A 106 -2.21 -15.65 -16.59
CA GLU A 106 -1.70 -15.31 -17.93
C GLU A 106 -1.83 -13.80 -18.24
N GLN A 107 -2.94 -13.18 -17.82
CA GLN A 107 -3.24 -11.78 -18.16
C GLN A 107 -2.57 -10.78 -17.25
N ILE A 108 -2.39 -11.12 -15.99
CA ILE A 108 -1.89 -10.26 -14.91
C ILE A 108 -0.84 -11.07 -14.11
N PRO A 109 0.30 -11.43 -14.71
CA PRO A 109 1.33 -12.19 -14.02
C PRO A 109 1.92 -11.38 -12.86
N VAL A 110 2.30 -12.08 -11.78
CA VAL A 110 2.94 -11.46 -10.62
C VAL A 110 4.43 -11.75 -10.60
N THR A 111 5.19 -10.82 -10.01
CA THR A 111 6.60 -11.00 -9.65
C THR A 111 6.71 -11.09 -8.13
N PHE A 112 7.53 -12.01 -7.65
CA PHE A 112 7.92 -12.11 -6.25
C PHE A 112 9.21 -11.32 -6.02
N ARG A 113 9.10 -10.14 -5.38
CA ARG A 113 10.23 -9.26 -5.03
C ARG A 113 10.79 -9.70 -3.69
N ALA A 114 11.82 -10.55 -3.70
CA ALA A 114 12.50 -11.01 -2.51
C ALA A 114 13.36 -9.89 -1.91
N PHE A 115 13.26 -9.64 -0.62
CA PHE A 115 14.04 -8.62 0.07
C PHE A 115 14.68 -9.12 1.38
N ASP A 116 14.46 -10.37 1.76
CA ASP A 116 15.16 -11.04 2.85
C ASP A 116 15.14 -12.56 2.64
N VAL A 117 16.10 -13.24 3.25
CA VAL A 117 16.16 -14.70 3.32
C VAL A 117 16.38 -15.14 4.76
N LEU A 118 15.60 -16.11 5.21
CA LEU A 118 15.57 -16.54 6.60
C LEU A 118 16.22 -17.91 6.79
N VAL A 119 16.17 -18.74 5.76
CA VAL A 119 16.79 -20.07 5.72
C VAL A 119 17.49 -20.23 4.37
N VAL A 120 18.71 -20.77 4.38
CA VAL A 120 19.48 -21.14 3.18
C VAL A 120 20.14 -22.48 3.44
N ASP A 121 20.03 -23.43 2.49
CA ASP A 121 20.57 -24.79 2.60
C ASP A 121 20.18 -25.49 3.93
N GLY A 122 18.91 -25.31 4.32
CA GLY A 122 18.35 -25.88 5.55
C GLY A 122 18.86 -25.23 6.84
N GLN A 123 19.63 -24.13 6.78
CA GLN A 123 20.15 -23.44 7.97
C GLN A 123 19.35 -22.17 8.24
N ASP A 124 18.87 -21.99 9.48
CA ASP A 124 18.29 -20.76 9.96
C ASP A 124 19.38 -19.67 10.11
N ILE A 125 19.21 -18.56 9.38
CA ILE A 125 20.13 -17.43 9.40
C ILE A 125 19.47 -16.16 9.92
N THR A 126 18.31 -16.23 10.58
CA THR A 126 17.57 -15.08 11.10
C THR A 126 18.37 -14.25 12.10
N GLU A 127 19.28 -14.88 12.86
CA GLU A 127 20.15 -14.17 13.82
C GLU A 127 21.39 -13.51 13.16
N ARG A 128 21.68 -13.76 11.89
CA ARG A 128 22.72 -13.04 11.17
C ARG A 128 22.30 -11.60 10.90
N THR A 129 23.28 -10.75 10.63
CA THR A 129 23.04 -9.37 10.24
C THR A 129 22.28 -9.27 8.91
N LEU A 130 21.57 -8.17 8.68
CA LEU A 130 20.90 -7.94 7.38
C LEU A 130 21.91 -8.00 6.21
N ALA A 131 23.12 -7.44 6.40
CA ALA A 131 24.17 -7.46 5.38
C ALA A 131 24.50 -8.90 4.95
N GLU A 132 24.73 -9.81 5.90
CA GLU A 132 25.01 -11.22 5.62
C GLU A 132 23.81 -11.93 4.99
N ARG A 133 22.59 -11.65 5.45
CA ARG A 133 21.38 -12.23 4.85
C ARG A 133 21.15 -11.71 3.44
N ARG A 134 21.49 -10.45 3.16
CA ARG A 134 21.40 -9.86 1.82
C ARG A 134 22.36 -10.52 0.84
N GLU A 135 23.61 -10.73 1.22
CA GLU A 135 24.58 -11.48 0.42
C GLU A 135 24.10 -12.90 0.14
N ALA A 136 23.55 -13.58 1.16
CA ALA A 136 22.99 -14.92 1.02
C ALA A 136 21.76 -14.94 0.08
N LEU A 137 20.89 -13.93 0.14
CA LEU A 137 19.73 -13.79 -0.76
C LEU A 137 20.19 -13.63 -2.21
N GLU A 138 21.14 -12.73 -2.46
CA GLU A 138 21.66 -12.46 -3.81
C GLU A 138 22.35 -13.70 -4.39
N ALA A 139 23.16 -14.38 -3.59
CA ALA A 139 23.81 -15.63 -3.98
C ALA A 139 22.81 -16.76 -4.28
N LEU A 140 21.78 -16.91 -3.43
CA LEU A 140 20.73 -17.92 -3.62
C LEU A 140 19.97 -17.68 -4.94
N VAL A 141 19.49 -16.46 -5.16
CA VAL A 141 18.69 -16.12 -6.37
C VAL A 141 19.56 -16.17 -7.63
N ALA A 142 20.82 -15.75 -7.56
CA ALA A 142 21.78 -15.90 -8.68
C ALA A 142 22.06 -17.37 -9.02
N GLY A 143 21.95 -18.26 -8.04
CA GLY A 143 22.06 -19.73 -8.24
C GLY A 143 20.84 -20.38 -8.89
N PHE A 144 19.71 -19.68 -8.99
CA PHE A 144 18.56 -20.15 -9.74
C PHE A 144 18.87 -20.13 -11.23
N GLY A 145 18.86 -21.28 -11.90
CA GLY A 145 19.15 -21.34 -13.34
C GLY A 145 18.19 -20.50 -14.19
N ASP A 146 16.91 -20.55 -13.83
CA ASP A 146 15.86 -19.68 -14.32
C ASP A 146 15.06 -19.18 -13.09
N PRO A 147 15.27 -17.94 -12.64
CA PRO A 147 14.55 -17.39 -11.51
C PRO A 147 13.07 -17.13 -11.81
N GLY A 148 12.65 -17.24 -13.09
CA GLY A 148 11.27 -16.99 -13.51
C GLY A 148 10.79 -15.61 -13.08
N SER A 149 9.74 -15.61 -12.24
CA SER A 149 9.15 -14.39 -11.69
C SER A 149 9.68 -14.04 -10.28
N ILE A 150 10.86 -14.53 -9.89
CA ILE A 150 11.50 -14.20 -8.60
C ILE A 150 12.63 -13.22 -8.87
N GLU A 151 12.59 -12.06 -8.24
CA GLU A 151 13.60 -11.03 -8.39
C GLU A 151 14.03 -10.50 -7.01
N VAL A 152 15.32 -10.20 -6.87
CA VAL A 152 15.81 -9.54 -5.67
C VAL A 152 15.45 -8.05 -5.72
N THR A 153 14.85 -7.54 -4.65
CA THR A 153 14.53 -6.12 -4.50
C THR A 153 15.81 -5.27 -4.62
N PRO A 154 15.83 -4.17 -5.39
CA PRO A 154 16.98 -3.28 -5.43
C PRO A 154 17.24 -2.65 -4.07
N LEU A 155 18.53 -2.43 -3.77
CA LEU A 155 19.00 -1.86 -2.52
C LEU A 155 20.00 -0.75 -2.80
N VAL A 156 19.92 0.37 -2.06
CA VAL A 156 20.89 1.46 -2.10
C VAL A 156 21.39 1.76 -0.68
N ASP A 157 22.57 2.32 -0.57
CA ASP A 157 23.29 2.60 0.67
C ASP A 157 23.05 4.01 1.23
N SER A 158 22.29 4.85 0.53
CA SER A 158 22.10 6.23 0.95
C SER A 158 20.63 6.69 0.82
N ALA A 159 20.23 7.55 1.75
CA ALA A 159 18.92 8.19 1.70
C ALA A 159 18.73 9.02 0.42
N ALA A 160 19.82 9.60 -0.11
CA ALA A 160 19.81 10.34 -1.37
C ALA A 160 19.50 9.42 -2.56
N GLY A 161 20.12 8.23 -2.62
CA GLY A 161 19.86 7.22 -3.64
C GLY A 161 18.41 6.72 -3.64
N ALA A 162 17.77 6.71 -2.46
CA ALA A 162 16.38 6.27 -2.30
C ALA A 162 15.32 7.33 -2.64
N GLN A 163 15.70 8.60 -2.91
CA GLN A 163 14.75 9.70 -3.16
C GLN A 163 13.83 9.45 -4.35
N GLY A 164 14.32 8.78 -5.38
CA GLY A 164 13.50 8.42 -6.55
C GLY A 164 12.27 7.58 -6.18
N TRP A 165 12.41 6.67 -5.21
CA TRP A 165 11.32 5.83 -4.74
C TRP A 165 10.31 6.58 -3.86
N LEU A 166 10.74 7.64 -3.14
CA LEU A 166 9.83 8.53 -2.42
C LEU A 166 9.03 9.43 -3.37
N GLN A 167 9.59 9.78 -4.52
CA GLN A 167 8.94 10.66 -5.50
C GLN A 167 8.01 9.89 -6.45
N GLY A 168 8.44 8.73 -6.93
CA GLY A 168 7.73 7.95 -7.94
C GLY A 168 6.98 6.72 -7.44
N GLY A 169 7.36 6.16 -6.28
CA GLY A 169 6.78 4.94 -5.70
C GLY A 169 5.88 5.17 -4.50
N GLU A 170 5.57 4.11 -3.79
CA GLU A 170 4.75 4.09 -2.56
C GLU A 170 5.53 4.61 -1.33
N GLY A 171 6.87 4.61 -1.41
CA GLY A 171 7.76 5.01 -0.33
C GLY A 171 9.06 4.22 -0.29
N VAL A 172 9.69 4.22 0.87
CA VAL A 172 10.97 3.56 1.12
C VAL A 172 10.92 2.77 2.42
N ILE A 173 11.57 1.60 2.41
CA ILE A 173 11.90 0.83 3.61
C ILE A 173 13.40 1.05 3.87
N ALA A 174 13.74 1.58 5.04
CA ALA A 174 15.13 1.63 5.51
C ALA A 174 15.34 0.53 6.55
N LYS A 175 16.44 -0.21 6.41
CA LYS A 175 16.80 -1.37 7.24
C LYS A 175 18.19 -1.17 7.83
N GLN A 176 18.36 -1.53 9.09
CA GLN A 176 19.67 -1.51 9.75
C GLN A 176 20.50 -2.71 9.28
N LEU A 177 21.70 -2.43 8.77
CA LEU A 177 22.61 -3.44 8.18
C LEU A 177 23.10 -4.48 9.19
N ASP A 178 23.26 -4.08 10.46
CA ASP A 178 23.72 -4.94 11.55
C ASP A 178 22.59 -5.67 12.28
N ALA A 179 21.34 -5.39 11.95
CA ALA A 179 20.18 -5.95 12.65
C ALA A 179 19.86 -7.39 12.20
N PRO A 180 19.54 -8.29 13.15
CA PRO A 180 18.98 -9.59 12.85
C PRO A 180 17.51 -9.47 12.40
N TYR A 181 16.97 -10.53 11.82
CA TYR A 181 15.55 -10.61 11.51
C TYR A 181 14.74 -10.88 12.78
N ARG A 182 13.74 -10.05 13.07
CA ARG A 182 12.91 -10.15 14.29
C ARG A 182 11.45 -10.42 13.94
N PRO A 183 11.02 -11.69 13.91
CA PRO A 183 9.66 -12.07 13.55
C PRO A 183 8.61 -11.35 14.42
N GLY A 184 7.64 -10.68 13.75
CA GLY A 184 6.54 -9.98 14.40
C GLY A 184 6.89 -8.64 15.06
N GLU A 185 8.17 -8.27 15.16
CA GLU A 185 8.62 -7.03 15.79
C GLU A 185 8.75 -5.88 14.79
N ARG A 186 8.76 -4.63 15.33
CA ARG A 186 9.01 -3.39 14.58
C ARG A 186 10.37 -2.79 14.94
N LYS A 187 11.41 -3.64 14.91
CA LYS A 187 12.79 -3.23 15.20
C LYS A 187 13.66 -3.44 13.97
N GLY A 188 14.72 -2.66 13.82
CA GLY A 188 15.66 -2.77 12.70
C GLY A 188 15.15 -2.31 11.35
N MET A 189 13.85 -1.98 11.22
CA MET A 189 13.25 -1.47 9.99
C MET A 189 12.35 -0.27 10.24
N VAL A 190 12.44 0.72 9.35
CA VAL A 190 11.51 1.85 9.30
C VAL A 190 10.94 2.00 7.88
N LYS A 191 9.72 2.49 7.79
CA LYS A 191 9.09 2.85 6.52
C LYS A 191 8.76 4.32 6.49
N VAL A 192 9.09 4.95 5.38
CA VAL A 192 8.68 6.30 5.04
C VAL A 192 7.81 6.20 3.80
N LYS A 193 6.55 6.62 3.94
CA LYS A 193 5.62 6.64 2.81
C LYS A 193 5.70 7.96 2.08
N ARG A 194 5.50 7.92 0.77
CA ARG A 194 5.21 9.13 0.01
C ARG A 194 3.98 9.81 0.60
N VAL A 195 4.09 11.10 0.92
CA VAL A 195 2.94 11.91 1.32
C VAL A 195 2.44 12.65 0.08
N ARG A 196 1.32 12.22 -0.45
CA ARG A 196 0.62 12.88 -1.55
C ARG A 196 -0.40 13.83 -0.96
N THR A 197 -0.54 15.01 -1.55
CA THR A 197 -1.56 16.00 -1.17
C THR A 197 -2.37 16.40 -2.38
N ALA A 198 -3.64 16.76 -2.14
CA ALA A 198 -4.50 17.40 -3.13
C ALA A 198 -5.36 18.45 -2.47
N ASP A 199 -5.62 19.53 -3.21
CA ASP A 199 -6.63 20.52 -2.84
C ASP A 199 -7.97 20.05 -3.40
N CYS A 200 -8.90 19.70 -2.51
CA CYS A 200 -10.20 19.15 -2.89
C CYS A 200 -11.33 20.10 -2.50
N VAL A 201 -12.32 20.20 -3.39
CA VAL A 201 -13.60 20.87 -3.09
C VAL A 201 -14.39 20.02 -2.11
N VAL A 202 -14.95 20.64 -1.07
CA VAL A 202 -15.89 19.95 -0.17
C VAL A 202 -17.29 20.01 -0.77
N VAL A 203 -17.73 18.92 -1.37
CA VAL A 203 -19.03 18.81 -2.08
C VAL A 203 -20.18 18.38 -1.19
N GLY A 204 -19.88 17.94 0.03
CA GLY A 204 -20.89 17.50 0.99
C GLY A 204 -20.31 16.94 2.27
N TRP A 205 -21.20 16.55 3.17
CA TRP A 205 -20.82 15.90 4.42
C TRP A 205 -21.83 14.85 4.87
N ARG A 206 -21.37 13.88 5.62
CA ARG A 206 -22.22 12.86 6.25
C ARG A 206 -22.32 13.09 7.74
N PRO A 207 -23.51 12.86 8.34
CA PRO A 207 -23.68 12.89 9.78
C PRO A 207 -22.77 11.87 10.48
N GLY A 208 -22.30 12.24 11.65
CA GLY A 208 -21.58 11.33 12.55
C GLY A 208 -22.52 10.37 13.26
N LYS A 209 -21.93 9.44 14.03
CA LYS A 209 -22.71 8.51 14.89
C LYS A 209 -23.42 9.25 16.01
N GLU A 210 -22.84 10.32 16.50
CA GLU A 210 -23.39 11.21 17.52
C GLU A 210 -24.19 12.31 16.83
N ALA A 211 -25.41 12.57 17.30
CA ALA A 211 -26.26 13.63 16.73
C ALA A 211 -25.57 14.98 16.83
N GLY A 212 -25.76 15.86 15.81
CA GLY A 212 -25.14 17.16 15.74
C GLY A 212 -23.62 17.12 15.48
N THR A 213 -23.10 16.05 14.84
CA THR A 213 -21.69 15.94 14.48
C THR A 213 -21.51 15.61 13.01
N VAL A 214 -20.41 16.06 12.42
CA VAL A 214 -19.95 15.66 11.08
C VAL A 214 -19.15 14.37 11.19
N GLY A 215 -19.56 13.33 10.47
CA GLY A 215 -18.86 12.06 10.39
C GLY A 215 -17.73 12.06 9.35
N SER A 216 -18.01 12.61 8.16
CA SER A 216 -17.03 12.74 7.08
C SER A 216 -17.37 13.91 6.15
N LEU A 217 -16.34 14.47 5.51
CA LEU A 217 -16.48 15.37 4.36
C LEU A 217 -16.37 14.58 3.08
N ILE A 218 -17.18 14.93 2.08
CA ILE A 218 -17.13 14.36 0.72
C ILE A 218 -16.27 15.29 -0.13
N LEU A 219 -15.30 14.71 -0.83
CA LEU A 219 -14.27 15.42 -1.58
C LEU A 219 -14.52 15.31 -3.08
N GLY A 220 -14.37 16.40 -3.79
CA GLY A 220 -14.53 16.48 -5.23
C GLY A 220 -13.37 17.18 -5.91
N LEU A 221 -13.14 16.84 -7.17
CA LEU A 221 -12.21 17.48 -8.09
C LEU A 221 -12.90 17.72 -9.44
N TYR A 222 -12.50 18.75 -10.15
CA TYR A 222 -12.99 19.04 -11.49
C TYR A 222 -12.23 18.22 -12.53
N ASP A 223 -12.96 17.55 -13.42
CA ASP A 223 -12.39 16.88 -14.58
C ASP A 223 -12.09 17.88 -15.72
N GLU A 224 -11.44 17.43 -16.79
CA GLU A 224 -11.09 18.23 -17.97
C GLU A 224 -12.32 18.90 -18.63
N ALA A 225 -13.49 18.32 -18.47
CA ALA A 225 -14.75 18.88 -18.99
C ALA A 225 -15.37 19.92 -18.03
N GLY A 226 -14.67 20.27 -16.92
CA GLY A 226 -15.18 21.19 -15.91
C GLY A 226 -16.28 20.62 -15.02
N LYS A 227 -16.48 19.29 -15.01
CA LYS A 227 -17.47 18.63 -14.18
C LYS A 227 -16.86 18.22 -12.85
N LEU A 228 -17.52 18.61 -11.75
CA LEU A 228 -17.10 18.22 -10.39
C LEU A 228 -17.42 16.74 -10.12
N ARG A 229 -16.39 15.94 -9.87
CA ARG A 229 -16.46 14.50 -9.60
C ARG A 229 -16.15 14.22 -8.15
N VAL A 230 -16.92 13.36 -7.52
CA VAL A 230 -16.62 12.86 -6.17
C VAL A 230 -15.43 11.90 -6.24
N VAL A 231 -14.33 12.26 -5.59
CA VAL A 231 -13.07 11.48 -5.59
C VAL A 231 -12.81 10.73 -4.29
N GLY A 232 -13.54 11.04 -3.22
CA GLY A 232 -13.34 10.36 -1.94
C GLY A 232 -14.02 11.05 -0.76
N HIS A 233 -13.58 10.66 0.42
CA HIS A 233 -14.06 11.27 1.65
C HIS A 233 -12.97 11.26 2.74
N THR A 234 -13.10 12.14 3.74
CA THR A 234 -12.22 12.18 4.92
C THR A 234 -13.04 12.20 6.19
N SER A 235 -12.62 11.44 7.21
CA SER A 235 -13.38 11.26 8.47
C SER A 235 -12.55 11.37 9.75
N GLY A 236 -11.25 11.65 9.64
CA GLY A 236 -10.29 11.63 10.75
C GLY A 236 -10.35 12.83 11.69
N PHE A 237 -11.55 13.38 12.00
CA PHE A 237 -11.73 14.55 12.85
C PHE A 237 -11.80 14.19 14.34
N LYS A 238 -11.23 15.07 15.19
CA LYS A 238 -11.40 14.99 16.64
C LYS A 238 -12.84 15.31 17.04
N ALA A 239 -13.29 14.85 18.21
CA ALA A 239 -14.66 15.05 18.66
C ALA A 239 -15.10 16.53 18.71
N LYS A 240 -14.21 17.46 19.08
CA LYS A 240 -14.47 18.89 19.05
C LYS A 240 -14.69 19.39 17.63
N GLU A 241 -13.79 19.03 16.71
CA GLU A 241 -13.87 19.41 15.30
C GLU A 241 -15.16 18.94 14.63
N LYS A 242 -15.60 17.70 14.95
CA LYS A 242 -16.86 17.15 14.41
C LYS A 242 -18.08 18.00 14.74
N ARG A 243 -18.12 18.64 15.91
CA ARG A 243 -19.20 19.55 16.33
C ARG A 243 -19.06 20.91 15.68
N GLU A 244 -17.85 21.46 15.65
CA GLU A 244 -17.58 22.77 15.05
C GLU A 244 -17.85 22.80 13.54
N LEU A 245 -17.58 21.69 12.85
CA LEU A 245 -17.82 21.55 11.42
C LEU A 245 -19.30 21.73 11.05
N VAL A 246 -20.25 21.34 11.90
CA VAL A 246 -21.69 21.54 11.62
C VAL A 246 -22.00 23.03 11.38
N GLY A 247 -21.57 23.89 12.31
CA GLY A 247 -21.77 25.34 12.17
C GLY A 247 -21.00 25.95 11.00
N LYS A 248 -19.80 25.41 10.70
CA LYS A 248 -18.98 25.87 9.58
C LYS A 248 -19.62 25.53 8.22
N LEU A 249 -20.24 24.36 8.08
CA LEU A 249 -20.81 23.86 6.83
C LEU A 249 -22.23 24.34 6.56
N ALA A 250 -23.00 24.62 7.61
CA ALA A 250 -24.41 25.03 7.49
C ALA A 250 -24.68 26.19 6.49
N PRO A 251 -23.86 27.25 6.40
CA PRO A 251 -24.09 28.33 5.43
C PRO A 251 -23.99 27.89 3.96
N TYR A 252 -23.37 26.75 3.69
CA TYR A 252 -23.10 26.22 2.34
C TYR A 252 -24.06 25.13 1.92
N GLU A 253 -24.96 24.67 2.79
CA GLU A 253 -25.94 23.63 2.48
C GLU A 253 -26.92 24.07 1.38
N THR A 254 -27.14 23.17 0.39
CA THR A 254 -28.09 23.45 -0.72
C THR A 254 -29.51 23.02 -0.39
N GLY A 255 -29.72 22.22 0.66
CA GLY A 255 -30.98 21.55 0.96
C GLY A 255 -31.14 20.19 0.25
N ASP A 256 -30.28 19.87 -0.72
CA ASP A 256 -30.32 18.61 -1.46
C ASP A 256 -29.57 17.50 -0.74
N ARG A 257 -29.86 16.27 -1.16
CA ARG A 257 -29.11 15.07 -0.77
C ARG A 257 -28.37 14.53 -1.97
N GLY A 258 -27.07 14.28 -1.80
CA GLY A 258 -26.28 13.53 -2.75
C GLY A 258 -26.21 12.06 -2.33
N SER A 259 -26.07 11.17 -3.30
CA SER A 259 -25.81 9.74 -3.06
C SER A 259 -24.59 9.28 -3.84
N GLY A 260 -23.89 8.30 -3.32
CA GLY A 260 -22.76 7.64 -3.99
C GLY A 260 -23.13 6.23 -4.39
N ASP A 261 -22.44 5.71 -5.42
CA ASP A 261 -22.60 4.33 -5.84
C ASP A 261 -22.39 3.37 -4.67
N PRO A 262 -23.21 2.30 -4.54
CA PRO A 262 -23.05 1.26 -3.55
C PRO A 262 -21.65 0.64 -3.71
N SER A 263 -20.83 0.69 -2.67
CA SER A 263 -19.54 0.00 -2.68
C SER A 263 -19.67 -1.38 -2.03
N ARG A 264 -18.75 -2.32 -2.35
CA ARG A 264 -18.66 -3.63 -1.67
C ARG A 264 -18.52 -3.50 -0.15
N TRP A 265 -18.01 -2.37 0.32
CA TRP A 265 -17.80 -2.07 1.75
C TRP A 265 -19.04 -1.54 2.47
N THR A 266 -20.06 -1.12 1.71
CA THR A 266 -21.31 -0.56 2.26
C THR A 266 -22.43 -1.60 2.32
N ALA A 267 -22.14 -2.87 2.03
CA ALA A 267 -23.15 -3.95 1.93
C ALA A 267 -24.35 -3.59 1.04
N GLY A 268 -24.08 -2.86 -0.06
CA GLY A 268 -25.11 -2.44 -1.03
C GLY A 268 -25.96 -1.24 -0.58
N ARG A 269 -25.62 -0.57 0.54
CA ARG A 269 -26.36 0.63 0.98
C ARG A 269 -25.85 1.86 0.22
N GLU A 270 -26.72 2.64 -0.33
CA GLU A 270 -26.44 3.99 -0.78
C GLU A 270 -26.07 4.85 0.44
N LEU A 271 -24.91 5.51 0.36
CA LEU A 271 -24.49 6.43 1.40
C LEU A 271 -24.85 7.85 0.98
N GLU A 272 -25.96 8.35 1.52
CA GLU A 272 -26.38 9.73 1.35
C GLU A 272 -25.49 10.72 2.10
N TRP A 273 -25.41 11.93 1.60
CA TRP A 273 -24.77 13.07 2.26
C TRP A 273 -25.57 14.35 2.05
N VAL A 274 -25.37 15.30 2.94
CA VAL A 274 -25.85 16.68 2.78
C VAL A 274 -25.00 17.36 1.72
N THR A 275 -25.62 17.89 0.66
CA THR A 275 -24.89 18.54 -0.43
C THR A 275 -24.53 19.98 -0.06
N LEU A 276 -23.32 20.40 -0.43
CA LEU A 276 -22.81 21.74 -0.23
C LEU A 276 -22.58 22.44 -1.58
N ARG A 277 -22.75 23.77 -1.60
CA ARG A 277 -22.23 24.60 -2.68
C ARG A 277 -20.71 24.42 -2.76
N PRO A 278 -20.12 24.31 -3.97
CA PRO A 278 -18.69 24.00 -4.16
C PRO A 278 -17.80 25.24 -3.94
N GLU A 279 -17.85 25.82 -2.76
CA GLU A 279 -17.15 27.04 -2.40
C GLU A 279 -16.01 26.81 -1.38
N LEU A 280 -16.00 25.64 -0.74
CA LEU A 280 -15.02 25.29 0.28
C LEU A 280 -13.95 24.37 -0.26
N VAL A 281 -12.68 24.71 -0.01
CA VAL A 281 -11.51 23.88 -0.39
C VAL A 281 -10.75 23.44 0.84
N VAL A 282 -10.32 22.19 0.84
CA VAL A 282 -9.44 21.60 1.84
C VAL A 282 -8.24 20.94 1.18
N GLU A 283 -7.06 21.15 1.73
CA GLU A 283 -5.88 20.36 1.42
C GLU A 283 -5.95 19.07 2.23
N VAL A 284 -5.84 17.95 1.54
CA VAL A 284 -5.84 16.61 2.15
C VAL A 284 -4.59 15.85 1.80
N THR A 285 -4.08 15.04 2.73
CA THR A 285 -3.15 13.97 2.40
C THR A 285 -3.92 12.72 2.02
N PHE A 286 -3.34 11.91 1.14
CA PHE A 286 -3.90 10.61 0.76
C PHE A 286 -2.80 9.60 0.44
N ASP A 287 -3.13 8.31 0.55
CA ASP A 287 -2.17 7.22 0.31
C ASP A 287 -2.32 6.68 -1.13
N HIS A 288 -3.53 6.28 -1.53
CA HIS A 288 -3.78 5.56 -2.79
C HIS A 288 -4.91 6.16 -3.60
N VAL A 289 -4.70 6.16 -4.92
CA VAL A 289 -5.74 6.40 -5.91
C VAL A 289 -5.97 5.11 -6.70
N SER A 290 -7.21 4.74 -6.91
CA SER A 290 -7.59 3.62 -7.76
C SER A 290 -8.91 3.95 -8.44
N ASP A 291 -8.99 3.69 -9.75
CA ASP A 291 -10.13 4.05 -10.60
C ASP A 291 -10.53 5.52 -10.43
N GLY A 292 -9.51 6.40 -10.35
CA GLY A 292 -9.71 7.83 -10.17
C GLY A 292 -10.32 8.26 -8.84
N ARG A 293 -10.24 7.43 -7.79
CA ARG A 293 -10.76 7.71 -6.46
C ARG A 293 -9.70 7.52 -5.39
N ILE A 294 -9.68 8.40 -4.42
CA ILE A 294 -8.86 8.28 -3.21
C ILE A 294 -9.48 7.20 -2.32
N ARG A 295 -8.73 6.13 -2.02
CA ARG A 295 -9.26 4.97 -1.28
C ARG A 295 -9.16 5.08 0.22
N HIS A 296 -7.98 5.40 0.74
CA HIS A 296 -7.69 5.34 2.18
C HIS A 296 -6.72 6.46 2.61
N GLY A 297 -6.61 6.64 3.93
CA GLY A 297 -5.60 7.51 4.50
C GLY A 297 -5.86 9.00 4.38
N THR A 298 -7.02 9.41 3.85
CA THR A 298 -7.33 10.82 3.63
C THR A 298 -7.46 11.57 4.95
N LYS A 299 -6.65 12.62 5.12
CA LYS A 299 -6.69 13.50 6.30
C LYS A 299 -6.63 14.95 5.87
N VAL A 300 -7.52 15.76 6.41
CA VAL A 300 -7.48 17.22 6.23
C VAL A 300 -6.22 17.77 6.89
N GLN A 301 -5.43 18.52 6.12
CA GLN A 301 -4.26 19.24 6.60
C GLN A 301 -4.65 20.66 7.00
N ARG A 302 -5.37 21.33 6.13
CA ARG A 302 -5.87 22.71 6.36
C ARG A 302 -7.01 23.04 5.41
N TRP A 303 -7.75 24.07 5.77
CA TRP A 303 -8.69 24.75 4.89
C TRP A 303 -7.93 25.72 3.99
N ARG A 304 -8.28 25.73 2.71
CA ARG A 304 -7.65 26.56 1.68
C ARG A 304 -8.60 27.70 1.30
N THR A 305 -8.58 28.75 2.12
CA THR A 305 -9.36 29.98 1.84
C THR A 305 -8.73 30.85 0.75
N ASP A 306 -7.52 30.51 0.37
CA ASP A 306 -6.70 31.15 -0.67
C ASP A 306 -6.82 30.48 -2.05
N LYS A 307 -7.52 29.33 -2.14
CA LYS A 307 -7.60 28.52 -3.36
C LYS A 307 -8.99 28.61 -3.98
N ASP A 308 -9.04 28.93 -5.30
CA ASP A 308 -10.29 28.87 -6.05
C ASP A 308 -10.72 27.38 -6.19
N PRO A 309 -11.98 27.04 -5.88
CA PRO A 309 -12.52 25.72 -6.12
C PRO A 309 -12.34 25.22 -7.56
N ALA A 310 -12.44 26.10 -8.57
CA ALA A 310 -12.27 25.77 -9.97
C ALA A 310 -10.86 25.28 -10.32
N ASP A 311 -9.85 25.64 -9.52
CA ASP A 311 -8.46 25.17 -9.68
C ASP A 311 -8.19 23.81 -9.01
N CYS A 312 -9.20 23.20 -8.40
CA CYS A 312 -9.09 21.87 -7.79
C CYS A 312 -9.30 20.79 -8.86
N LEU A 313 -8.25 20.53 -9.65
CA LEU A 313 -8.31 19.68 -10.83
C LEU A 313 -7.96 18.21 -10.51
N TYR A 314 -8.51 17.31 -11.33
CA TYR A 314 -8.36 15.86 -11.19
C TYR A 314 -6.93 15.36 -11.37
N GLU A 315 -6.15 16.07 -12.19
CA GLU A 315 -4.72 15.79 -12.45
C GLU A 315 -3.85 15.74 -11.19
N GLN A 316 -4.28 16.38 -10.10
CA GLN A 316 -3.58 16.30 -8.81
C GLN A 316 -3.50 14.87 -8.24
N LEU A 317 -4.34 13.95 -8.71
CA LEU A 317 -4.33 12.56 -8.27
C LEU A 317 -3.26 11.73 -8.98
N ASP A 318 -2.75 12.19 -10.12
CA ASP A 318 -1.73 11.52 -10.94
C ASP A 318 -0.30 11.96 -10.56
N ALA A 319 -0.17 13.04 -9.77
CA ALA A 319 1.11 13.65 -9.38
C ALA A 319 1.90 12.84 -8.33
#